data_b87aeaa80ca2d49cfee01cdeee190073
#
_entry.id   b87aeaa80ca2d49cfee01cdeee190073
#
_cell.length_a   1.000
_cell.length_b   1.000
_cell.length_c   1.000
_cell.angle_alpha   90.00
_cell.angle_beta   90.00
_cell.angle_gamma   90.00
#
_symmetry.space_group_name_H-M   'P 1'
#
loop_
_entity.id
_entity.type
_entity.pdbx_description
1 polymer ?
#
loop_
_entity_poly.entity_id
_entity_poly.type
_entity_poly.pdbx_seq_one_letter_code
_entity_poly.pdbx_strand_id
1 'polypeptide(L)'
;MAAAIILLLVAGVVLWNNLKNTSDLITQSTTSGEVKSHTLPDGSIVWLNENTTISYASNFQKQRKLNLSGEAFFEVVKNEQIPFAVETAHSSTTVLGTSFNLKALPNDDINTLIVKTGKVRFQPKRSNVYVELSAGQTSSFNSTNGRLEPAAPVNDYNALFWKTGEWYFDNVPLATIQKELLERFKVNLTISETLQNCTYTSTFILNESSIEQSLNNMALV
;
A
#
# COMPACT_ATOMS: atom_id res chain seq x y z
N MET A 1 34.62 -41.57 -24.57
CA MET A 1 35.15 -40.77 -23.44
C MET A 1 34.95 -39.26 -23.62
N ALA A 2 35.21 -38.63 -24.80
CA ALA A 2 35.02 -37.21 -25.03
C ALA A 2 33.59 -36.70 -24.79
N ALA A 3 32.55 -37.46 -25.20
CA ALA A 3 31.15 -37.08 -25.01
C ALA A 3 30.74 -37.02 -23.51
N ALA A 4 31.27 -37.89 -22.68
CA ALA A 4 31.01 -37.91 -21.25
C ALA A 4 31.62 -36.68 -20.53
N ILE A 5 32.82 -36.24 -20.97
CA ILE A 5 33.49 -35.06 -20.42
C ILE A 5 32.72 -33.80 -20.80
N ILE A 6 32.22 -33.70 -22.03
CA ILE A 6 31.39 -32.57 -22.47
C ILE A 6 30.08 -32.46 -21.68
N LEU A 7 29.42 -33.59 -21.45
CA LEU A 7 28.19 -33.67 -20.60
C LEU A 7 28.46 -33.22 -19.16
N LEU A 8 29.56 -33.61 -18.56
CA LEU A 8 29.93 -33.19 -17.21
C LEU A 8 30.25 -31.69 -17.15
N LEU A 9 30.93 -31.15 -18.16
CA LEU A 9 31.20 -29.70 -18.25
C LEU A 9 29.91 -28.90 -18.41
N VAL A 10 29.01 -29.34 -19.29
CA VAL A 10 27.69 -28.69 -19.46
C VAL A 10 26.86 -28.74 -18.18
N ALA A 11 26.79 -29.92 -17.54
CA ALA A 11 26.11 -30.08 -16.25
C ALA A 11 26.73 -29.18 -15.16
N GLY A 12 28.08 -29.11 -15.11
CA GLY A 12 28.80 -28.24 -14.20
C GLY A 12 28.48 -26.75 -14.41
N VAL A 13 28.44 -26.28 -15.66
CA VAL A 13 28.08 -24.91 -16.01
C VAL A 13 26.61 -24.61 -15.67
N VAL A 14 25.70 -25.55 -15.94
CA VAL A 14 24.26 -25.39 -15.61
C VAL A 14 24.08 -25.33 -14.10
N LEU A 15 24.72 -26.24 -13.34
CA LEU A 15 24.71 -26.21 -11.87
C LEU A 15 25.32 -24.91 -11.32
N TRP A 16 26.45 -24.47 -11.84
CA TRP A 16 27.10 -23.23 -11.46
C TRP A 16 26.23 -21.99 -11.72
N ASN A 17 25.56 -21.94 -12.85
CA ASN A 17 24.63 -20.84 -13.17
C ASN A 17 23.38 -20.88 -12.27
N ASN A 18 22.85 -22.06 -11.94
CA ASN A 18 21.73 -22.19 -11.02
C ASN A 18 22.10 -21.80 -9.58
N LEU A 19 23.31 -22.14 -9.11
CA LEU A 19 23.82 -21.76 -7.79
C LEU A 19 24.11 -20.25 -7.68
N LYS A 20 24.50 -19.59 -8.76
CA LYS A 20 24.75 -18.13 -8.79
C LYS A 20 23.45 -17.30 -8.82
N ASN A 21 22.30 -17.89 -9.11
CA ASN A 21 21.02 -17.19 -9.21
C ASN A 21 20.25 -17.08 -7.88
N THR A 22 20.82 -17.51 -6.75
CA THR A 22 20.26 -17.22 -5.44
C THR A 22 20.57 -15.76 -5.10
N SER A 23 19.64 -14.87 -5.39
CA SER A 23 19.71 -13.48 -4.92
C SER A 23 19.28 -13.44 -3.45
N ASP A 24 20.08 -12.78 -2.61
CA ASP A 24 19.74 -12.56 -1.21
C ASP A 24 18.41 -11.80 -1.12
N LEU A 25 17.59 -12.19 -0.14
CA LEU A 25 16.32 -11.53 0.14
C LEU A 25 16.56 -10.38 1.11
N ILE A 26 16.20 -9.18 0.69
CA ILE A 26 16.20 -7.97 1.52
C ILE A 26 14.80 -7.79 2.09
N THR A 27 14.71 -7.64 3.41
CA THR A 27 13.44 -7.44 4.12
C THR A 27 13.46 -6.13 4.89
N GLN A 28 12.37 -5.39 4.81
CA GLN A 28 12.11 -4.17 5.60
C GLN A 28 10.77 -4.33 6.30
N SER A 29 10.68 -3.92 7.57
CA SER A 29 9.44 -4.01 8.34
C SER A 29 9.27 -2.83 9.27
N THR A 30 8.02 -2.61 9.68
CA THR A 30 7.58 -1.65 10.68
C THR A 30 6.86 -2.36 11.82
N THR A 31 6.93 -1.76 13.00
CA THR A 31 6.20 -2.19 14.19
C THR A 31 4.88 -1.43 14.37
N SER A 32 4.12 -1.73 15.42
CA SER A 32 2.89 -0.99 15.74
C SER A 32 3.17 0.48 16.01
N GLY A 33 2.39 1.38 15.39
CA GLY A 33 2.54 2.82 15.49
C GLY A 33 3.70 3.41 14.67
N GLU A 34 4.50 2.58 13.98
CA GLU A 34 5.62 3.02 13.15
C GLU A 34 5.20 3.18 11.69
N VAL A 35 5.51 4.36 11.11
CA VAL A 35 5.43 4.61 9.65
C VAL A 35 6.83 4.94 9.16
N LYS A 36 7.27 4.27 8.09
CA LYS A 36 8.63 4.41 7.57
C LYS A 36 8.67 4.46 6.05
N SER A 37 9.49 5.33 5.49
CA SER A 37 9.79 5.31 4.05
C SER A 37 11.07 4.52 3.76
N HIS A 38 11.07 3.84 2.61
CA HIS A 38 12.20 3.09 2.10
C HIS A 38 12.37 3.35 0.60
N THR A 39 13.59 3.69 0.18
CA THR A 39 13.93 3.84 -1.24
C THR A 39 14.42 2.50 -1.79
N LEU A 40 13.74 2.00 -2.81
CA LEU A 40 14.11 0.77 -3.51
C LEU A 40 15.30 0.98 -4.45
N PRO A 41 16.00 -0.09 -4.87
CA PRO A 41 17.16 0.03 -5.75
C PRO A 41 16.91 0.67 -7.12
N ASP A 42 15.65 0.69 -7.59
CA ASP A 42 15.24 1.34 -8.84
C ASP A 42 14.88 2.83 -8.69
N GLY A 43 15.03 3.39 -7.48
CA GLY A 43 14.67 4.75 -7.12
C GLY A 43 13.19 4.95 -6.75
N SER A 44 12.36 3.92 -6.81
CA SER A 44 10.98 3.97 -6.31
C SER A 44 10.97 4.13 -4.79
N ILE A 45 9.95 4.82 -4.26
CA ILE A 45 9.81 5.04 -2.82
C ILE A 45 8.59 4.27 -2.32
N VAL A 46 8.75 3.58 -1.19
CA VAL A 46 7.68 2.86 -0.52
C VAL A 46 7.53 3.41 0.90
N TRP A 47 6.34 3.85 1.27
CA TRP A 47 5.97 4.13 2.66
C TRP A 47 5.28 2.91 3.24
N LEU A 48 5.79 2.39 4.33
CA LEU A 48 5.24 1.26 5.07
C LEU A 48 4.38 1.81 6.20
N ASN A 49 3.12 1.42 6.26
CA ASN A 49 2.26 1.64 7.42
C ASN A 49 2.70 0.74 8.57
N GLU A 50 2.13 0.89 9.75
CA GLU A 50 2.42 0.04 10.91
C GLU A 50 2.22 -1.46 10.59
N ASN A 51 2.96 -2.34 11.29
CA ASN A 51 2.86 -3.80 11.18
C ASN A 51 2.97 -4.30 9.73
N THR A 52 3.83 -3.66 8.92
CA THR A 52 3.98 -3.94 7.49
C THR A 52 5.37 -4.49 7.20
N THR A 53 5.42 -5.46 6.32
CA THR A 53 6.68 -6.07 5.84
C THR A 53 6.70 -6.09 4.33
N ILE A 54 7.82 -5.64 3.74
CA ILE A 54 8.16 -5.88 2.33
C ILE A 54 9.42 -6.72 2.23
N SER A 55 9.48 -7.56 1.19
CA SER A 55 10.69 -8.32 0.86
C SER A 55 10.92 -8.36 -0.64
N TYR A 56 12.17 -8.23 -1.06
CA TYR A 56 12.56 -8.24 -2.46
C TYR A 56 13.99 -8.79 -2.63
N ALA A 57 14.30 -9.28 -3.81
CA ALA A 57 15.61 -9.84 -4.12
C ALA A 57 16.67 -8.74 -4.28
N SER A 58 17.94 -9.02 -3.93
CA SER A 58 19.05 -8.06 -4.07
C SER A 58 19.28 -7.61 -5.53
N ASN A 59 18.85 -8.41 -6.51
CA ASN A 59 18.86 -8.07 -7.93
C ASN A 59 17.56 -7.39 -8.41
N PHE A 60 16.86 -6.70 -7.52
CA PHE A 60 15.54 -6.07 -7.72
C PHE A 60 15.43 -5.28 -9.03
N GLN A 61 16.46 -4.51 -9.41
CA GLN A 61 16.47 -3.71 -10.65
C GLN A 61 16.20 -4.51 -11.93
N LYS A 62 16.50 -5.81 -11.93
CA LYS A 62 16.27 -6.69 -13.10
C LYS A 62 14.84 -7.18 -13.22
N GLN A 63 14.11 -7.25 -12.12
CA GLN A 63 12.76 -7.83 -12.06
C GLN A 63 11.69 -6.90 -11.51
N ARG A 64 12.08 -5.91 -10.71
CA ARG A 64 11.21 -4.92 -10.04
C ARG A 64 10.01 -5.57 -9.34
N LYS A 65 10.28 -6.69 -8.64
CA LYS A 65 9.27 -7.50 -7.97
C LYS A 65 9.52 -7.54 -6.46
N LEU A 66 8.49 -7.26 -5.67
CA LEU A 66 8.52 -7.38 -4.22
C LEU A 66 7.27 -8.10 -3.67
N ASN A 67 7.39 -8.63 -2.45
CA ASN A 67 6.26 -9.14 -1.69
C ASN A 67 5.88 -8.13 -0.63
N LEU A 68 4.57 -7.99 -0.37
CA LEU A 68 3.97 -7.14 0.66
C LEU A 68 3.09 -7.98 1.58
N SER A 69 3.24 -7.74 2.89
CA SER A 69 2.32 -8.17 3.93
C SER A 69 2.06 -6.97 4.84
N GLY A 70 0.84 -6.43 4.87
CA GLY A 70 0.51 -5.19 5.54
C GLY A 70 -0.08 -4.14 4.61
N GLU A 71 0.19 -2.86 4.87
CA GLU A 71 -0.26 -1.74 4.06
C GLU A 71 0.90 -0.84 3.67
N ALA A 72 1.01 -0.54 2.37
CA ALA A 72 2.06 0.33 1.86
C ALA A 72 1.57 1.25 0.73
N PHE A 73 2.13 2.46 0.71
CA PHE A 73 1.96 3.40 -0.39
C PHE A 73 3.23 3.42 -1.23
N PHE A 74 3.07 3.31 -2.54
CA PHE A 74 4.16 3.21 -3.51
C PHE A 74 4.18 4.46 -4.39
N GLU A 75 5.37 5.01 -4.61
CA GLU A 75 5.67 5.99 -5.67
C GLU A 75 6.68 5.35 -6.62
N VAL A 76 6.16 4.76 -7.69
CA VAL A 76 6.96 3.93 -8.59
C VAL A 76 7.54 4.77 -9.72
N VAL A 77 8.86 4.71 -9.88
CA VAL A 77 9.58 5.32 -11.01
C VAL A 77 9.12 4.68 -12.32
N LYS A 78 8.78 5.53 -13.30
CA LYS A 78 8.30 5.09 -14.61
C LYS A 78 9.36 4.28 -15.36
N ASN A 79 8.98 3.06 -15.77
CA ASN A 79 9.77 2.20 -16.65
C ASN A 79 8.83 1.28 -17.43
N GLU A 80 8.75 1.52 -18.73
CA GLU A 80 7.84 0.77 -19.63
C GLU A 80 8.43 -0.58 -20.06
N GLN A 81 9.73 -0.79 -19.88
CA GLN A 81 10.42 -2.02 -20.31
C GLN A 81 10.39 -3.10 -19.22
N ILE A 82 10.48 -2.69 -17.95
CA ILE A 82 10.48 -3.59 -16.80
C ILE A 82 9.35 -3.19 -15.87
N PRO A 83 8.17 -3.84 -15.94
CA PRO A 83 7.05 -3.58 -15.05
C PRO A 83 7.43 -3.76 -13.58
N PHE A 84 6.82 -2.96 -12.72
CA PHE A 84 6.95 -3.11 -11.27
C PHE A 84 5.81 -3.97 -10.75
N ALA A 85 6.11 -5.00 -9.97
CA ALA A 85 5.12 -5.94 -9.44
C ALA A 85 5.15 -6.00 -7.92
N VAL A 86 3.98 -5.89 -7.29
CA VAL A 86 3.76 -6.14 -5.87
C VAL A 86 2.92 -7.40 -5.71
N GLU A 87 3.49 -8.38 -5.03
CA GLU A 87 2.82 -9.63 -4.69
C GLU A 87 2.37 -9.61 -3.23
N THR A 88 1.14 -9.98 -2.97
CA THR A 88 0.62 -10.24 -1.62
C THR A 88 0.36 -11.73 -1.43
N ALA A 89 -0.24 -12.15 -0.33
CA ALA A 89 -0.69 -13.53 -0.16
C ALA A 89 -1.72 -13.93 -1.24
N HIS A 90 -2.62 -13.00 -1.63
CA HIS A 90 -3.82 -13.30 -2.41
C HIS A 90 -3.91 -12.59 -3.76
N SER A 91 -3.12 -11.54 -4.00
CA SER A 91 -3.18 -10.74 -5.22
C SER A 91 -1.81 -10.37 -5.78
N SER A 92 -1.80 -9.94 -7.03
CA SER A 92 -0.68 -9.34 -7.74
C SER A 92 -1.10 -7.99 -8.31
N THR A 93 -0.24 -6.99 -8.13
CA THR A 93 -0.44 -5.62 -8.61
C THR A 93 0.72 -5.27 -9.52
N THR A 94 0.43 -4.85 -10.77
CA THR A 94 1.45 -4.54 -11.76
C THR A 94 1.27 -3.11 -12.29
N VAL A 95 2.38 -2.36 -12.33
CA VAL A 95 2.41 -0.96 -12.79
C VAL A 95 3.64 -0.68 -13.65
N LEU A 96 3.60 0.42 -14.42
CA LEU A 96 4.75 0.92 -15.19
C LEU A 96 5.36 2.21 -14.62
N GLY A 97 4.62 2.92 -13.77
CA GLY A 97 5.01 4.19 -13.16
C GLY A 97 3.78 4.88 -12.59
N THR A 98 3.51 4.64 -11.32
CA THR A 98 2.21 4.87 -10.69
C THR A 98 2.40 5.16 -9.22
N SER A 99 1.58 6.04 -8.65
CA SER A 99 1.47 6.18 -7.20
C SER A 99 0.17 5.52 -6.74
N PHE A 100 0.27 4.58 -5.81
CA PHE A 100 -0.88 3.79 -5.33
C PHE A 100 -0.69 3.28 -3.90
N ASN A 101 -1.79 3.02 -3.23
CA ASN A 101 -1.83 2.34 -1.93
C ASN A 101 -2.33 0.90 -2.11
N LEU A 102 -1.66 -0.04 -1.48
CA LEU A 102 -2.08 -1.44 -1.42
C LEU A 102 -2.14 -1.88 0.04
N LYS A 103 -3.33 -2.28 0.48
CA LYS A 103 -3.59 -2.85 1.80
C LYS A 103 -3.87 -4.33 1.67
N ALA A 104 -3.04 -5.15 2.31
CA ALA A 104 -3.09 -6.61 2.31
C ALA A 104 -2.61 -7.15 3.66
N LEU A 105 -3.44 -6.95 4.69
CA LEU A 105 -3.10 -7.34 6.06
C LEU A 105 -3.05 -8.87 6.18
N PRO A 106 -2.14 -9.43 6.99
CA PRO A 106 -1.94 -10.89 7.10
C PRO A 106 -3.18 -11.67 7.54
N ASN A 107 -4.03 -11.03 8.36
CA ASN A 107 -5.23 -11.65 8.95
C ASN A 107 -6.53 -11.13 8.31
N ASP A 108 -6.43 -10.42 7.17
CA ASP A 108 -7.57 -9.91 6.45
C ASP A 108 -7.68 -10.60 5.08
N ASP A 109 -8.83 -11.14 4.79
CA ASP A 109 -9.11 -11.77 3.50
C ASP A 109 -9.28 -10.75 2.36
N ILE A 110 -9.35 -9.46 2.69
CA ILE A 110 -9.60 -8.39 1.72
C ILE A 110 -8.30 -7.64 1.41
N ASN A 111 -7.91 -7.67 0.15
CA ASN A 111 -6.86 -6.80 -0.38
C ASN A 111 -7.51 -5.60 -1.06
N THR A 112 -7.14 -4.38 -0.67
CA THR A 112 -7.69 -3.14 -1.23
C THR A 112 -6.60 -2.33 -1.92
N LEU A 113 -6.89 -1.88 -3.14
CA LEU A 113 -6.01 -1.05 -3.96
C LEU A 113 -6.66 0.31 -4.21
N ILE A 114 -5.89 1.39 -4.02
CA ILE A 114 -6.29 2.77 -4.34
C ILE A 114 -5.22 3.38 -5.24
N VAL A 115 -5.63 3.94 -6.38
CA VAL A 115 -4.70 4.57 -7.35
C VAL A 115 -4.72 6.08 -7.19
N LYS A 116 -3.55 6.68 -6.89
CA LYS A 116 -3.38 8.14 -6.79
C LYS A 116 -3.03 8.75 -8.15
N THR A 117 -2.09 8.11 -8.90
CA THR A 117 -1.69 8.56 -10.24
C THR A 117 -1.43 7.37 -11.15
N GLY A 118 -1.58 7.55 -12.47
CA GLY A 118 -1.24 6.53 -13.46
C GLY A 118 -2.29 5.43 -13.61
N LYS A 119 -1.83 4.22 -13.97
CA LYS A 119 -2.67 3.04 -14.19
C LYS A 119 -2.09 1.82 -13.51
N VAL A 120 -2.96 0.96 -12.99
CA VAL A 120 -2.61 -0.25 -12.25
C VAL A 120 -3.43 -1.42 -12.79
N ARG A 121 -2.77 -2.57 -12.99
CA ARG A 121 -3.45 -3.85 -13.16
C ARG A 121 -3.46 -4.57 -11.81
N PHE A 122 -4.63 -4.92 -11.34
CA PHE A 122 -4.86 -5.64 -10.09
C PHE A 122 -5.52 -6.98 -10.37
N GLN A 123 -4.93 -8.07 -9.87
CA GLN A 123 -5.28 -9.42 -10.24
C GLN A 123 -5.21 -10.36 -9.03
N PRO A 124 -6.22 -11.20 -8.77
CA PRO A 124 -6.11 -12.28 -7.79
C PRO A 124 -5.04 -13.28 -8.22
N LYS A 125 -4.27 -13.82 -7.26
CA LYS A 125 -3.37 -14.95 -7.55
C LYS A 125 -4.18 -16.16 -8.05
N ARG A 126 -3.59 -16.91 -8.97
CA ARG A 126 -4.19 -18.11 -9.59
C ARG A 126 -5.47 -17.81 -10.42
N SER A 127 -5.67 -16.57 -10.82
CA SER A 127 -6.76 -16.17 -11.72
C SER A 127 -6.19 -15.46 -12.94
N ASN A 128 -6.86 -15.61 -14.09
CA ASN A 128 -6.58 -14.83 -15.31
C ASN A 128 -7.44 -13.56 -15.38
N VAL A 129 -8.38 -13.40 -14.45
CA VAL A 129 -9.22 -12.20 -14.36
C VAL A 129 -8.46 -11.10 -13.66
N TYR A 130 -8.51 -9.90 -14.21
CA TYR A 130 -7.91 -8.70 -13.63
C TYR A 130 -8.82 -7.50 -13.81
N VAL A 131 -8.56 -6.45 -13.06
CA VAL A 131 -9.15 -5.13 -13.23
C VAL A 131 -8.05 -4.11 -13.49
N GLU A 132 -8.29 -3.18 -14.40
CA GLU A 132 -7.43 -2.02 -14.62
C GLU A 132 -8.04 -0.80 -13.94
N LEU A 133 -7.24 -0.12 -13.12
CA LEU A 133 -7.62 1.08 -12.40
C LEU A 133 -6.82 2.26 -12.91
N SER A 134 -7.48 3.40 -12.99
CA SER A 134 -6.88 4.71 -13.27
C SER A 134 -6.83 5.56 -11.99
N ALA A 135 -6.17 6.70 -12.05
CA ALA A 135 -6.12 7.66 -10.95
C ALA A 135 -7.52 7.99 -10.40
N GLY A 136 -7.66 8.05 -9.07
CA GLY A 136 -8.91 8.30 -8.35
C GLY A 136 -9.84 7.08 -8.25
N GLN A 137 -9.36 5.89 -8.64
CA GLN A 137 -10.15 4.65 -8.55
C GLN A 137 -9.61 3.70 -7.48
N THR A 138 -10.49 2.87 -6.97
CA THR A 138 -10.25 1.79 -6.02
C THR A 138 -10.87 0.48 -6.52
N SER A 139 -10.32 -0.64 -6.06
CA SER A 139 -10.87 -1.98 -6.20
C SER A 139 -10.43 -2.82 -5.02
N SER A 140 -11.17 -3.89 -4.73
CA SER A 140 -10.80 -4.86 -3.71
C SER A 140 -10.96 -6.28 -4.21
N PHE A 141 -10.17 -7.18 -3.62
CA PHE A 141 -10.27 -8.61 -3.81
C PHE A 141 -10.50 -9.29 -2.46
N ASN A 142 -11.55 -10.09 -2.38
CA ASN A 142 -11.84 -10.92 -1.21
C ASN A 142 -11.45 -12.37 -1.51
N SER A 143 -10.45 -12.89 -0.78
CA SER A 143 -9.89 -14.23 -0.98
C SER A 143 -10.80 -15.35 -0.51
N THR A 144 -11.69 -15.09 0.46
CA THR A 144 -12.63 -16.08 1.00
C THR A 144 -13.69 -16.48 -0.02
N ASN A 145 -14.27 -15.51 -0.73
CA ASN A 145 -15.33 -15.75 -1.72
C ASN A 145 -14.86 -15.64 -3.17
N GLY A 146 -13.57 -15.29 -3.39
CA GLY A 146 -12.97 -15.16 -4.72
C GLY A 146 -13.44 -13.95 -5.53
N ARG A 147 -14.11 -12.97 -4.89
CA ARG A 147 -14.72 -11.82 -5.57
C ARG A 147 -13.71 -10.72 -5.77
N LEU A 148 -13.50 -10.36 -7.06
CA LEU A 148 -12.76 -9.17 -7.47
C LEU A 148 -13.79 -8.08 -7.82
N GLU A 149 -13.75 -6.97 -7.08
CA GLU A 149 -14.64 -5.84 -7.33
C GLU A 149 -14.20 -5.07 -8.59
N PRO A 150 -15.14 -4.54 -9.38
CA PRO A 150 -14.81 -3.65 -10.49
C PRO A 150 -14.16 -2.36 -9.98
N ALA A 151 -13.43 -1.66 -10.86
CA ALA A 151 -12.89 -0.33 -10.54
C ALA A 151 -14.04 0.65 -10.27
N ALA A 152 -13.96 1.35 -9.14
CA ALA A 152 -14.93 2.34 -8.69
C ALA A 152 -14.22 3.62 -8.23
N PRO A 153 -14.88 4.78 -8.21
CA PRO A 153 -14.32 5.99 -7.60
C PRO A 153 -13.96 5.77 -6.13
N VAL A 154 -12.88 6.41 -5.66
CA VAL A 154 -12.53 6.43 -4.24
C VAL A 154 -13.53 7.29 -3.50
N ASN A 155 -14.28 6.68 -2.57
CA ASN A 155 -15.24 7.37 -1.70
C ASN A 155 -14.72 7.59 -0.29
N ASP A 156 -13.67 6.85 0.14
CA ASP A 156 -12.99 7.06 1.40
C ASP A 156 -11.80 8.00 1.20
N TYR A 157 -12.02 9.29 1.40
CA TYR A 157 -10.99 10.32 1.30
C TYR A 157 -9.91 10.19 2.38
N ASN A 158 -10.21 9.49 3.48
CA ASN A 158 -9.30 9.29 4.61
C ASN A 158 -8.48 8.00 4.54
N ALA A 159 -8.65 7.21 3.48
CA ALA A 159 -7.91 5.95 3.30
C ALA A 159 -6.38 6.12 3.28
N LEU A 160 -5.88 7.31 2.92
CA LEU A 160 -4.46 7.64 2.88
C LEU A 160 -4.01 8.52 4.06
N PHE A 161 -4.88 8.73 5.03
CA PHE A 161 -4.59 9.56 6.21
C PHE A 161 -3.28 9.16 6.90
N TRP A 162 -3.02 7.87 7.06
CA TRP A 162 -1.82 7.34 7.71
C TRP A 162 -0.50 7.81 7.07
N LYS A 163 -0.53 8.12 5.74
CA LYS A 163 0.63 8.63 4.98
C LYS A 163 0.65 10.15 4.91
N THR A 164 -0.50 10.77 4.64
CA THR A 164 -0.58 12.21 4.35
C THR A 164 -0.75 13.06 5.60
N GLY A 165 -1.28 12.48 6.68
CA GLY A 165 -1.77 13.24 7.83
C GLY A 165 -3.00 14.11 7.50
N GLU A 166 -3.52 14.04 6.27
CA GLU A 166 -4.71 14.79 5.86
C GLU A 166 -5.97 14.03 6.24
N TRP A 167 -6.80 14.65 7.05
CA TRP A 167 -8.07 14.11 7.50
C TRP A 167 -9.20 14.98 6.99
N TYR A 168 -9.96 14.43 6.08
CA TYR A 168 -11.04 15.13 5.40
C TYR A 168 -12.39 14.79 6.00
N PHE A 169 -13.20 15.83 6.25
CA PHE A 169 -14.59 15.73 6.65
C PHE A 169 -15.45 16.45 5.62
N ASP A 170 -16.53 15.83 5.20
CA ASP A 170 -17.54 16.41 4.33
C ASP A 170 -18.92 16.16 4.92
N ASN A 171 -19.52 17.22 5.48
CA ASN A 171 -20.84 17.16 6.11
C ASN A 171 -20.95 16.07 7.20
N VAL A 172 -19.87 15.85 7.96
CA VAL A 172 -19.79 14.79 8.99
C VAL A 172 -20.35 15.33 10.31
N PRO A 173 -21.26 14.59 10.99
CA PRO A 173 -21.74 14.98 12.32
C PRO A 173 -20.59 15.11 13.34
N LEU A 174 -20.61 16.17 14.14
CA LEU A 174 -19.58 16.42 15.16
C LEU A 174 -19.46 15.25 16.15
N ALA A 175 -20.57 14.58 16.48
CA ALA A 175 -20.53 13.37 17.32
C ALA A 175 -19.71 12.23 16.70
N THR A 176 -19.72 12.08 15.37
CA THR A 176 -18.88 11.12 14.64
C THR A 176 -17.41 11.50 14.74
N ILE A 177 -17.09 12.78 14.53
CA ILE A 177 -15.73 13.32 14.65
C ILE A 177 -15.19 13.10 16.07
N GLN A 178 -16.01 13.39 17.10
CA GLN A 178 -15.67 13.13 18.51
C GLN A 178 -15.28 11.68 18.75
N LYS A 179 -16.09 10.74 18.24
CA LYS A 179 -15.82 9.30 18.35
C LYS A 179 -14.50 8.91 17.68
N GLU A 180 -14.29 9.37 16.46
CA GLU A 180 -13.07 9.06 15.72
C GLU A 180 -11.80 9.66 16.37
N LEU A 181 -11.88 10.88 16.91
CA LEU A 181 -10.78 11.51 17.68
C LEU A 181 -10.43 10.68 18.92
N LEU A 182 -11.44 10.21 19.65
CA LEU A 182 -11.21 9.36 20.82
C LEU A 182 -10.60 8.01 20.45
N GLU A 183 -11.09 7.37 19.40
CA GLU A 183 -10.65 6.04 18.99
C GLU A 183 -9.23 6.06 18.41
N ARG A 184 -8.92 7.03 17.54
CA ARG A 184 -7.64 7.09 16.82
C ARG A 184 -6.54 7.77 17.63
N PHE A 185 -6.85 8.90 18.28
CA PHE A 185 -5.84 9.77 18.91
C PHE A 185 -5.92 9.80 20.43
N LYS A 186 -6.91 9.11 21.03
CA LYS A 186 -7.18 9.15 22.47
C LYS A 186 -7.48 10.56 22.98
N VAL A 187 -7.93 11.44 22.09
CA VAL A 187 -8.34 12.81 22.41
C VAL A 187 -9.84 12.82 22.73
N ASN A 188 -10.18 13.34 23.90
CA ASN A 188 -11.56 13.51 24.33
C ASN A 188 -12.03 14.92 23.99
N LEU A 189 -12.83 15.07 22.94
CA LEU A 189 -13.47 16.32 22.56
C LEU A 189 -14.82 16.43 23.29
N THR A 190 -15.06 17.54 24.03
CA THR A 190 -16.37 17.80 24.62
C THR A 190 -17.17 18.69 23.68
N ILE A 191 -18.33 18.21 23.23
CA ILE A 191 -19.25 18.94 22.34
C ILE A 191 -20.46 19.37 23.15
N SER A 192 -20.83 20.65 23.06
CA SER A 192 -22.07 21.15 23.66
C SER A 192 -23.29 20.43 23.08
N GLU A 193 -24.31 20.19 23.89
CA GLU A 193 -25.57 19.55 23.46
C GLU A 193 -26.21 20.27 22.27
N THR A 194 -26.06 21.58 22.17
CA THR A 194 -26.59 22.39 21.08
C THR A 194 -25.90 22.14 19.74
N LEU A 195 -24.66 21.61 19.75
CA LEU A 195 -23.84 21.38 18.58
C LEU A 195 -23.80 19.90 18.15
N GLN A 196 -24.36 18.98 18.92
CA GLN A 196 -24.27 17.54 18.64
C GLN A 196 -24.83 17.14 17.27
N ASN A 197 -25.83 17.87 16.77
CA ASN A 197 -26.44 17.63 15.46
C ASN A 197 -25.83 18.48 14.33
N CYS A 198 -24.85 19.34 14.64
CA CYS A 198 -24.14 20.09 13.63
C CYS A 198 -23.19 19.18 12.85
N THR A 199 -23.05 19.46 11.56
CA THR A 199 -22.08 18.81 10.68
C THR A 199 -20.91 19.71 10.41
N TYR A 200 -19.80 19.12 10.07
CA TYR A 200 -18.54 19.82 9.81
C TYR A 200 -17.95 19.40 8.47
N THR A 201 -17.46 20.38 7.73
CA THR A 201 -16.74 20.16 6.46
C THR A 201 -15.42 20.90 6.51
N SER A 202 -14.32 20.17 6.52
CA SER A 202 -12.96 20.74 6.47
C SER A 202 -11.92 19.65 6.20
N THR A 203 -10.70 20.08 5.92
CA THR A 203 -9.52 19.22 5.90
C THR A 203 -8.59 19.61 7.04
N PHE A 204 -8.24 18.66 7.87
CA PHE A 204 -7.19 18.80 8.88
C PHE A 204 -5.90 18.23 8.38
N ILE A 205 -4.78 18.93 8.61
CA ILE A 205 -3.45 18.39 8.39
C ILE A 205 -2.87 18.11 9.78
N LEU A 206 -2.86 16.83 10.15
CA LEU A 206 -2.30 16.38 11.41
C LEU A 206 -0.82 16.05 11.18
N ASN A 207 0.04 17.02 11.38
CA ASN A 207 1.47 16.79 11.57
C ASN A 207 1.76 16.72 13.08
N GLU A 208 2.90 16.15 13.48
CA GLU A 208 3.25 15.78 14.86
C GLU A 208 3.07 16.87 15.94
N SER A 209 2.76 18.11 15.56
CA SER A 209 2.67 19.25 16.47
C SER A 209 1.25 19.76 16.73
N SER A 210 0.14 19.18 16.19
CA SER A 210 -1.04 20.02 16.09
C SER A 210 -2.44 19.42 16.10
N ILE A 211 -2.69 18.29 16.78
CA ILE A 211 -4.10 17.93 17.06
C ILE A 211 -4.78 19.05 17.85
N GLU A 212 -4.12 19.56 18.88
CA GLU A 212 -4.61 20.70 19.68
C GLU A 212 -4.79 21.97 18.85
N GLN A 213 -3.85 22.28 17.97
CA GLN A 213 -3.94 23.46 17.10
C GLN A 213 -5.04 23.32 16.05
N SER A 214 -5.22 22.11 15.50
CA SER A 214 -6.30 21.81 14.57
C SER A 214 -7.68 21.87 15.25
N LEU A 215 -7.78 21.41 16.50
CA LEU A 215 -8.99 21.50 17.32
C LEU A 215 -9.29 22.95 17.74
N ASN A 216 -8.27 23.73 18.07
CA ASN A 216 -8.45 25.16 18.35
C ASN A 216 -8.96 25.94 17.14
N ASN A 217 -8.55 25.58 15.93
CA ASN A 217 -9.09 26.15 14.70
C ASN A 217 -10.57 25.75 14.48
N MET A 218 -11.02 24.56 14.92
CA MET A 218 -12.43 24.18 14.92
C MET A 218 -13.27 25.03 15.89
N ALA A 219 -12.70 25.43 17.02
CA ALA A 219 -13.42 26.18 18.04
C ALA A 219 -13.63 27.65 17.68
N LEU A 220 -13.00 28.15 16.61
CA LEU A 220 -13.07 29.54 16.15
C LEU A 220 -14.06 29.77 15.00
N VAL A 221 -14.77 28.74 14.53
CA VAL A 221 -15.79 28.78 13.48
C VAL A 221 -17.16 28.46 14.07
#